data_2ccd9b50eb00111f468191b46baca730
#
_entry.id   2ccd9b50eb00111f468191b46baca730
#
_cell.length_a   1.000
_cell.length_b   1.000
_cell.length_c   1.000
_cell.angle_alpha   90.00
_cell.angle_beta   90.00
_cell.angle_gamma   90.00
#
_symmetry.space_group_name_H-M   'P 1'
#
loop_
_entity.id
_entity.type
_entity.pdbx_description
1 polymer ?
#
loop_
_entity_poly.entity_id
_entity_poly.type
_entity_poly.pdbx_seq_one_letter_code
_entity_poly.pdbx_strand_id
1 'polypeptide(L)'
;ELIFAFAELSESKSKYTGEHIKRVAAYMRVLAKASGFDDEYVEMVSTASMMHDIGKLMISEEILDKPDKLTDEEYQIMKNHVLYGEALLEKCPGELMHLACILAKEHHERWDGTGYLGMKGEEIAYISRLMAVCDVFDALTSDRYYKKGWSLEDTFDEIIRLSGKSFDPKVVKLFIQHFD
;
A
#
# COMPACT_ATOMS: atom_id res chain seq x y z
N GLU A 1 12.52 7.79 -13.07
CA GLU A 1 12.60 9.15 -12.47
C GLU A 1 11.24 9.85 -12.46
N LEU A 2 10.50 9.93 -13.58
CA LEU A 2 9.21 10.63 -13.66
C LEU A 2 8.14 10.02 -12.73
N ILE A 3 8.02 8.68 -12.69
CA ILE A 3 7.09 7.95 -11.80
C ILE A 3 7.38 8.28 -10.34
N PHE A 4 8.64 8.29 -9.96
CA PHE A 4 9.07 8.63 -8.60
C PHE A 4 8.69 10.08 -8.25
N ALA A 5 8.91 11.04 -9.16
CA ALA A 5 8.54 12.43 -8.94
C ALA A 5 7.01 12.62 -8.75
N PHE A 6 6.18 11.89 -9.52
CA PHE A 6 4.73 11.91 -9.32
C PHE A 6 4.30 11.25 -8.01
N ALA A 7 4.94 10.15 -7.63
CA ALA A 7 4.69 9.48 -6.36
C ALA A 7 5.08 10.39 -5.18
N GLU A 8 6.25 11.04 -5.23
CA GLU A 8 6.67 12.02 -4.23
C GLU A 8 5.70 13.22 -4.14
N LEU A 9 5.20 13.71 -5.29
CA LEU A 9 4.22 14.79 -5.30
C LEU A 9 2.91 14.37 -4.61
N SER A 10 2.45 13.14 -4.81
CA SER A 10 1.28 12.60 -4.12
C SER A 10 1.50 12.52 -2.60
N GLU A 11 2.66 12.02 -2.20
CA GLU A 11 3.02 11.89 -0.79
C GLU A 11 3.30 13.23 -0.11
N SER A 12 3.80 14.24 -0.84
CA SER A 12 4.04 15.58 -0.28
C SER A 12 2.75 16.24 0.22
N LYS A 13 1.60 15.81 -0.28
CA LYS A 13 0.27 16.21 0.20
C LYS A 13 -0.18 15.43 1.44
N SER A 14 0.47 14.34 1.78
CA SER A 14 0.19 13.57 2.98
C SER A 14 1.33 13.70 3.99
N LYS A 15 1.09 13.33 5.24
CA LYS A 15 2.10 13.35 6.31
C LYS A 15 3.22 12.31 6.12
N TYR A 16 3.22 11.59 5.02
CA TYR A 16 4.27 10.64 4.66
C TYR A 16 5.38 11.34 3.87
N THR A 17 6.58 10.86 3.99
CA THR A 17 7.74 11.36 3.26
C THR A 17 8.05 10.47 2.07
N GLY A 18 8.70 10.98 1.03
CA GLY A 18 9.15 10.19 -0.12
C GLY A 18 9.99 8.95 0.25
N GLU A 19 10.50 8.87 1.48
CA GLU A 19 11.19 7.69 2.01
C GLU A 19 10.25 6.50 2.24
N HIS A 20 8.99 6.72 2.61
CA HIS A 20 7.96 5.67 2.69
C HIS A 20 7.82 4.92 1.37
N ILE A 21 7.66 5.64 0.27
CA ILE A 21 7.51 5.06 -1.07
C ILE A 21 8.70 4.15 -1.40
N LYS A 22 9.92 4.62 -1.13
CA LYS A 22 11.16 3.84 -1.38
C LYS A 22 11.22 2.57 -0.55
N ARG A 23 10.87 2.67 0.75
CA ARG A 23 10.90 1.50 1.64
C ARG A 23 9.85 0.48 1.23
N VAL A 24 8.61 0.90 0.98
CA VAL A 24 7.53 0.00 0.54
C VAL A 24 7.90 -0.67 -0.78
N ALA A 25 8.46 0.06 -1.75
CA ALA A 25 8.93 -0.52 -3.01
C ALA A 25 10.05 -1.56 -2.79
N ALA A 26 10.97 -1.32 -1.85
CA ALA A 26 12.00 -2.28 -1.49
C ALA A 26 11.41 -3.55 -0.86
N TYR A 27 10.44 -3.41 0.05
CA TYR A 27 9.75 -4.57 0.65
C TYR A 27 8.96 -5.36 -0.41
N MET A 28 8.26 -4.69 -1.30
CA MET A 28 7.55 -5.32 -2.42
C MET A 28 8.50 -6.11 -3.32
N ARG A 29 9.70 -5.59 -3.62
CA ARG A 29 10.73 -6.31 -4.37
C ARG A 29 11.13 -7.61 -3.70
N VAL A 30 11.37 -7.59 -2.39
CA VAL A 30 11.73 -8.78 -1.61
C VAL A 30 10.62 -9.80 -1.64
N LEU A 31 9.37 -9.42 -1.36
CA LEU A 31 8.24 -10.35 -1.33
C LEU A 31 7.89 -10.89 -2.72
N ALA A 32 7.93 -10.05 -3.76
CA ALA A 32 7.68 -10.49 -5.13
C ALA A 32 8.72 -11.51 -5.58
N LYS A 33 10.00 -11.28 -5.27
CA LYS A 33 11.06 -12.25 -5.55
C LYS A 33 10.89 -13.55 -4.77
N ALA A 34 10.57 -13.47 -3.49
CA ALA A 34 10.27 -14.62 -2.64
C ALA A 34 9.03 -15.41 -3.11
N SER A 35 8.09 -14.75 -3.80
CA SER A 35 6.92 -15.38 -4.42
C SER A 35 7.24 -16.15 -5.70
N GLY A 36 8.48 -16.07 -6.20
CA GLY A 36 8.93 -16.81 -7.39
C GLY A 36 8.70 -16.09 -8.72
N PHE A 37 8.39 -14.78 -8.70
CA PHE A 37 8.34 -13.97 -9.91
C PHE A 37 9.74 -13.75 -10.50
N ASP A 38 9.83 -13.61 -11.82
CA ASP A 38 11.06 -13.25 -12.49
C ASP A 38 11.51 -11.81 -12.18
N ASP A 39 12.78 -11.52 -12.45
CA ASP A 39 13.37 -10.24 -12.07
C ASP A 39 12.72 -9.04 -12.79
N GLU A 40 12.23 -9.20 -14.02
CA GLU A 40 11.56 -8.14 -14.78
C GLU A 40 10.20 -7.79 -14.13
N TYR A 41 9.41 -8.79 -13.82
CA TYR A 41 8.12 -8.60 -13.14
C TYR A 41 8.29 -8.04 -11.72
N VAL A 42 9.30 -8.49 -10.98
CA VAL A 42 9.68 -7.97 -9.66
C VAL A 42 9.94 -6.47 -9.71
N GLU A 43 10.74 -6.00 -10.69
CA GLU A 43 11.02 -4.57 -10.86
C GLU A 43 9.77 -3.78 -11.26
N MET A 44 8.91 -4.33 -12.11
CA MET A 44 7.65 -3.69 -12.47
C MET A 44 6.71 -3.55 -11.26
N VAL A 45 6.51 -4.61 -10.49
CA VAL A 45 5.66 -4.58 -9.27
C VAL A 45 6.21 -3.62 -8.23
N SER A 46 7.53 -3.63 -8.00
CA SER A 46 8.20 -2.70 -7.08
C SER A 46 8.01 -1.25 -7.52
N THR A 47 8.16 -0.95 -8.82
CA THR A 47 7.94 0.39 -9.36
C THR A 47 6.48 0.80 -9.31
N ALA A 48 5.56 -0.11 -9.65
CA ALA A 48 4.12 0.11 -9.60
C ALA A 48 3.63 0.46 -8.18
N SER A 49 4.21 -0.18 -7.16
CA SER A 49 3.84 0.06 -5.76
C SER A 49 4.07 1.49 -5.30
N MET A 50 4.99 2.22 -5.94
CA MET A 50 5.23 3.63 -5.62
C MET A 50 4.00 4.52 -5.90
N MET A 51 3.08 4.07 -6.76
CA MET A 51 1.91 4.84 -7.19
C MET A 51 0.61 4.44 -6.47
N HIS A 52 0.67 3.59 -5.43
CA HIS A 52 -0.54 3.09 -4.76
C HIS A 52 -1.45 4.21 -4.23
N ASP A 53 -0.86 5.28 -3.76
CA ASP A 53 -1.54 6.43 -3.14
C ASP A 53 -1.74 7.64 -4.09
N ILE A 54 -1.50 7.48 -5.41
CA ILE A 54 -1.57 8.59 -6.38
C ILE A 54 -2.92 9.30 -6.39
N GLY A 55 -3.99 8.58 -6.05
CA GLY A 55 -5.34 9.15 -5.99
C GLY A 55 -5.54 10.17 -4.88
N LYS A 56 -4.65 10.27 -3.90
CA LYS A 56 -4.66 11.32 -2.87
C LYS A 56 -4.51 12.71 -3.46
N LEU A 57 -3.96 12.84 -4.67
CA LEU A 57 -3.92 14.11 -5.41
C LEU A 57 -5.31 14.73 -5.62
N MET A 58 -6.36 13.91 -5.63
CA MET A 58 -7.74 14.34 -5.83
C MET A 58 -8.51 14.59 -4.52
N ILE A 59 -7.88 14.33 -3.37
CA ILE A 59 -8.45 14.61 -2.04
C ILE A 59 -8.06 16.03 -1.62
N SER A 60 -8.99 16.74 -0.98
CA SER A 60 -8.72 18.10 -0.49
C SER A 60 -7.70 18.08 0.67
N GLU A 61 -6.86 19.11 0.72
CA GLU A 61 -5.88 19.27 1.80
C GLU A 61 -6.53 19.37 3.18
N GLU A 62 -7.73 19.94 3.27
CA GLU A 62 -8.51 20.02 4.50
C GLU A 62 -8.79 18.64 5.13
N ILE A 63 -8.96 17.62 4.29
CA ILE A 63 -9.18 16.23 4.74
C ILE A 63 -7.83 15.53 4.98
N LEU A 64 -6.86 15.70 4.05
CA LEU A 64 -5.56 15.03 4.15
C LEU A 64 -4.76 15.47 5.38
N ASP A 65 -4.77 16.77 5.68
CA ASP A 65 -3.98 17.39 6.74
C ASP A 65 -4.76 17.64 8.02
N LYS A 66 -6.00 17.16 8.10
CA LYS A 66 -6.82 17.36 9.29
C LYS A 66 -6.08 16.88 10.56
N PRO A 67 -5.89 17.75 11.55
CA PRO A 67 -5.18 17.41 12.78
C PRO A 67 -5.98 16.45 13.68
N ASP A 68 -7.30 16.50 13.57
CA ASP A 68 -8.24 15.67 14.32
C ASP A 68 -8.66 14.41 13.54
N LYS A 69 -9.38 13.52 14.19
CA LYS A 69 -10.00 12.37 13.51
C LYS A 69 -10.99 12.86 12.44
N LEU A 70 -10.96 12.18 11.30
CA LEU A 70 -11.96 12.40 10.25
C LEU A 70 -13.35 12.05 10.75
N THR A 71 -14.37 12.82 10.34
CA THR A 71 -15.76 12.39 10.48
C THR A 71 -16.06 11.20 9.58
N ASP A 72 -17.20 10.55 9.76
CA ASP A 72 -17.58 9.41 8.91
C ASP A 72 -17.70 9.83 7.43
N GLU A 73 -18.23 11.01 7.16
CA GLU A 73 -18.36 11.58 5.82
C GLU A 73 -16.98 11.87 5.21
N GLU A 74 -16.07 12.52 5.95
CA GLU A 74 -14.71 12.79 5.52
C GLU A 74 -13.92 11.50 5.29
N TYR A 75 -14.14 10.49 6.13
CA TYR A 75 -13.53 9.18 5.95
C TYR A 75 -14.03 8.48 4.67
N GLN A 76 -15.31 8.61 4.32
CA GLN A 76 -15.83 8.11 3.03
C GLN A 76 -15.17 8.85 1.85
N ILE A 77 -14.96 10.17 1.95
CA ILE A 77 -14.24 10.93 0.92
C ILE A 77 -12.79 10.44 0.82
N MET A 78 -12.12 10.26 1.96
CA MET A 78 -10.74 9.73 1.99
C MET A 78 -10.64 8.39 1.30
N LYS A 79 -11.57 7.47 1.52
CA LYS A 79 -11.57 6.15 0.86
C LYS A 79 -11.62 6.22 -0.66
N ASN A 80 -12.17 7.30 -1.23
CA ASN A 80 -12.26 7.43 -2.68
C ASN A 80 -10.90 7.59 -3.37
N HIS A 81 -9.79 7.82 -2.64
CA HIS A 81 -8.47 7.89 -3.28
C HIS A 81 -8.12 6.61 -4.05
N VAL A 82 -8.62 5.45 -3.63
CA VAL A 82 -8.37 4.19 -4.37
C VAL A 82 -9.05 4.20 -5.74
N LEU A 83 -10.28 4.73 -5.84
CA LEU A 83 -11.02 4.87 -7.09
C LEU A 83 -10.44 6.01 -7.96
N TYR A 84 -9.99 7.09 -7.35
CA TYR A 84 -9.30 8.17 -8.07
C TYR A 84 -7.96 7.71 -8.64
N GLY A 85 -7.20 6.90 -7.87
CA GLY A 85 -5.96 6.28 -8.34
C GLY A 85 -6.20 5.35 -9.52
N GLU A 86 -7.20 4.47 -9.42
CA GLU A 86 -7.66 3.62 -10.54
C GLU A 86 -7.97 4.47 -11.79
N ALA A 87 -8.83 5.48 -11.66
CA ALA A 87 -9.28 6.32 -12.78
C ALA A 87 -8.14 7.13 -13.43
N LEU A 88 -7.11 7.51 -12.66
CA LEU A 88 -5.93 8.19 -13.18
C LEU A 88 -5.04 7.24 -13.99
N LEU A 89 -4.84 6.02 -13.50
CA LEU A 89 -3.89 5.06 -14.06
C LEU A 89 -4.49 4.19 -15.17
N GLU A 90 -5.80 3.91 -15.13
CA GLU A 90 -6.52 3.09 -16.13
C GLU A 90 -6.32 3.59 -17.58
N LYS A 91 -6.16 4.91 -17.75
CA LYS A 91 -5.97 5.55 -19.05
C LYS A 91 -4.53 5.49 -19.57
N CYS A 92 -3.60 5.07 -18.73
CA CYS A 92 -2.19 5.00 -19.08
C CYS A 92 -1.87 3.62 -19.68
N PRO A 93 -1.24 3.57 -20.87
CA PRO A 93 -0.91 2.30 -21.52
C PRO A 93 0.28 1.61 -20.85
N GLY A 94 0.35 0.29 -20.99
CA GLY A 94 1.48 -0.53 -20.60
C GLY A 94 1.25 -1.32 -19.33
N GLU A 95 1.97 -2.42 -19.20
CA GLU A 95 1.84 -3.38 -18.11
C GLU A 95 2.14 -2.77 -16.73
N LEU A 96 3.19 -1.95 -16.65
CA LEU A 96 3.53 -1.22 -15.41
C LEU A 96 2.35 -0.38 -14.90
N MET A 97 1.67 0.36 -15.79
CA MET A 97 0.51 1.18 -15.40
C MET A 97 -0.70 0.33 -15.03
N HIS A 98 -0.87 -0.81 -15.67
CA HIS A 98 -1.90 -1.78 -15.29
C HIS A 98 -1.67 -2.33 -13.87
N LEU A 99 -0.44 -2.72 -13.54
CA LEU A 99 -0.08 -3.16 -12.18
C LEU A 99 -0.27 -2.03 -11.15
N ALA A 100 0.13 -0.81 -11.48
CA ALA A 100 -0.08 0.35 -10.62
C ALA A 100 -1.57 0.66 -10.39
N CYS A 101 -2.41 0.51 -11.42
CA CYS A 101 -3.85 0.65 -11.33
C CYS A 101 -4.47 -0.35 -10.36
N ILE A 102 -4.08 -1.63 -10.44
CA ILE A 102 -4.51 -2.68 -9.51
C ILE A 102 -4.09 -2.33 -8.08
N LEU A 103 -2.82 -1.98 -7.87
CA LEU A 103 -2.30 -1.63 -6.54
C LEU A 103 -2.99 -0.40 -5.96
N ALA A 104 -3.21 0.66 -6.75
CA ALA A 104 -3.91 1.86 -6.31
C ALA A 104 -5.35 1.57 -5.87
N LYS A 105 -6.04 0.68 -6.58
CA LYS A 105 -7.41 0.27 -6.27
C LYS A 105 -7.51 -0.59 -5.02
N GLU A 106 -6.61 -1.56 -4.85
CA GLU A 106 -6.81 -2.69 -3.96
C GLU A 106 -5.95 -2.68 -2.70
N HIS A 107 -4.98 -1.77 -2.54
CA HIS A 107 -4.02 -1.82 -1.42
C HIS A 107 -4.67 -1.68 -0.03
N HIS A 108 -5.90 -1.19 0.06
CA HIS A 108 -6.69 -1.14 1.29
C HIS A 108 -7.72 -2.27 1.42
N GLU A 109 -7.68 -3.25 0.51
CA GLU A 109 -8.50 -4.44 0.67
C GLU A 109 -7.97 -5.33 1.79
N ARG A 110 -8.88 -6.07 2.41
CA ARG A 110 -8.59 -6.96 3.53
C ARG A 110 -9.02 -8.38 3.17
N TRP A 111 -8.21 -9.34 3.58
CA TRP A 111 -8.45 -10.76 3.29
C TRP A 111 -9.86 -11.23 3.68
N ASP A 112 -10.41 -10.72 4.78
CA ASP A 112 -11.73 -11.07 5.30
C ASP A 112 -12.90 -10.36 4.59
N GLY A 113 -12.63 -9.46 3.63
CA GLY A 113 -13.64 -8.70 2.89
C GLY A 113 -14.11 -7.42 3.60
N THR A 114 -13.46 -7.01 4.68
CA THR A 114 -13.79 -5.76 5.40
C THR A 114 -13.00 -4.56 4.92
N GLY A 115 -12.36 -4.65 3.74
CA GLY A 115 -11.63 -3.57 3.09
C GLY A 115 -12.54 -2.50 2.49
N TYR A 116 -11.97 -1.58 1.72
CA TYR A 116 -12.68 -0.42 1.20
C TYR A 116 -13.74 -0.77 0.16
N LEU A 117 -13.46 -1.75 -0.71
CA LEU A 117 -14.33 -2.18 -1.80
C LEU A 117 -15.03 -3.51 -1.49
N GLY A 118 -14.64 -4.20 -0.41
CA GLY A 118 -15.25 -5.43 0.03
C GLY A 118 -14.81 -6.68 -0.74
N MET A 119 -13.70 -6.61 -1.48
CA MET A 119 -13.10 -7.78 -2.10
C MET A 119 -12.55 -8.74 -1.03
N LYS A 120 -12.70 -10.05 -1.25
CA LYS A 120 -12.38 -11.06 -0.24
C LYS A 120 -11.46 -12.14 -0.77
N GLY A 121 -10.47 -12.51 0.03
CA GLY A 121 -9.62 -13.66 -0.26
C GLY A 121 -8.88 -13.50 -1.59
N GLU A 122 -9.02 -14.48 -2.46
CA GLU A 122 -8.34 -14.52 -3.76
C GLU A 122 -8.99 -13.63 -4.84
N GLU A 123 -10.10 -12.95 -4.55
CA GLU A 123 -10.61 -11.86 -5.39
C GLU A 123 -9.64 -10.67 -5.42
N ILE A 124 -8.86 -10.47 -4.34
CA ILE A 124 -7.81 -9.47 -4.24
C ILE A 124 -6.60 -9.97 -5.04
N ALA A 125 -6.09 -9.17 -5.95
CA ALA A 125 -4.90 -9.50 -6.72
C ALA A 125 -3.72 -9.88 -5.80
N TYR A 126 -2.92 -10.88 -6.20
CA TYR A 126 -1.84 -11.36 -5.33
C TYR A 126 -0.83 -10.26 -4.97
N ILE A 127 -0.47 -9.40 -5.93
CA ILE A 127 0.40 -8.24 -5.69
C ILE A 127 -0.19 -7.26 -4.67
N SER A 128 -1.51 -7.09 -4.65
CA SER A 128 -2.21 -6.23 -3.68
C SER A 128 -2.22 -6.85 -2.28
N ARG A 129 -2.27 -8.17 -2.18
CA ARG A 129 -2.08 -8.89 -0.90
C ARG A 129 -0.67 -8.74 -0.35
N LEU A 130 0.36 -8.74 -1.22
CA LEU A 130 1.75 -8.41 -0.83
C LEU A 130 1.84 -6.96 -0.35
N MET A 131 1.24 -6.03 -1.11
CA MET A 131 1.25 -4.60 -0.81
C MET A 131 0.66 -4.28 0.56
N ALA A 132 -0.47 -4.89 0.91
CA ALA A 132 -1.14 -4.66 2.18
C ALA A 132 -0.23 -4.95 3.39
N VAL A 133 0.58 -6.01 3.33
CA VAL A 133 1.54 -6.33 4.40
C VAL A 133 2.70 -5.34 4.41
N CYS A 134 3.26 -5.00 3.24
CA CYS A 134 4.40 -4.07 3.13
C CYS A 134 4.05 -2.68 3.64
N ASP A 135 2.88 -2.17 3.26
CA ASP A 135 2.42 -0.84 3.66
C ASP A 135 2.18 -0.74 5.17
N VAL A 136 1.51 -1.74 5.75
CA VAL A 136 1.29 -1.78 7.20
C VAL A 136 2.61 -1.98 7.96
N PHE A 137 3.52 -2.80 7.46
CA PHE A 137 4.85 -2.97 8.07
C PHE A 137 5.61 -1.66 8.13
N ASP A 138 5.67 -0.91 7.03
CA ASP A 138 6.30 0.41 7.01
C ASP A 138 5.59 1.39 7.94
N ALA A 139 4.27 1.40 7.92
CA ALA A 139 3.45 2.28 8.76
C ALA A 139 3.65 2.04 10.26
N LEU A 140 3.91 0.80 10.67
CA LEU A 140 4.14 0.45 12.07
C LEU A 140 5.59 0.72 12.51
N THR A 141 6.57 0.41 11.67
CA THR A 141 8.00 0.51 12.02
C THR A 141 8.57 1.92 11.85
N SER A 142 7.94 2.77 11.03
CA SER A 142 8.44 4.11 10.76
C SER A 142 8.07 5.11 11.85
N ASP A 143 9.04 5.94 12.24
CA ASP A 143 8.79 7.08 13.11
C ASP A 143 7.89 8.09 12.40
N ARG A 144 6.87 8.56 13.09
CA ARG A 144 6.00 9.65 12.64
C ARG A 144 6.19 10.86 13.55
N TYR A 145 5.91 12.05 13.04
CA TYR A 145 6.12 13.31 13.77
C TYR A 145 5.59 13.29 15.22
N TYR A 146 4.52 12.52 15.49
CA TYR A 146 3.89 12.43 16.82
C TYR A 146 3.97 11.04 17.46
N LYS A 147 4.64 10.05 16.83
CA LYS A 147 4.67 8.67 17.34
C LYS A 147 5.93 7.96 16.89
N LYS A 148 6.68 7.42 17.86
CA LYS A 148 7.80 6.52 17.57
C LYS A 148 7.29 5.23 16.93
N GLY A 149 8.02 4.71 15.95
CA GLY A 149 7.74 3.41 15.34
C GLY A 149 7.76 2.28 16.39
N TRP A 150 7.04 1.23 16.10
CA TRP A 150 7.02 0.04 16.93
C TRP A 150 8.35 -0.71 16.83
N SER A 151 8.64 -1.58 17.81
CA SER A 151 9.71 -2.55 17.70
C SER A 151 9.42 -3.54 16.54
N LEU A 152 10.44 -4.15 16.00
CA LEU A 152 10.25 -5.20 14.99
C LEU A 152 9.44 -6.37 15.57
N GLU A 153 9.73 -6.79 16.80
CA GLU A 153 9.03 -7.86 17.50
C GLU A 153 7.52 -7.56 17.62
N ASP A 154 7.14 -6.39 18.14
CA ASP A 154 5.74 -6.00 18.25
C ASP A 154 5.05 -5.92 16.87
N THR A 155 5.80 -5.49 15.85
CA THR A 155 5.28 -5.38 14.49
C THR A 155 5.03 -6.75 13.87
N PHE A 156 5.93 -7.70 14.04
CA PHE A 156 5.75 -9.08 13.59
C PHE A 156 4.56 -9.75 14.29
N ASP A 157 4.46 -9.60 15.59
CA ASP A 157 3.34 -10.13 16.39
C ASP A 157 1.99 -9.59 15.87
N GLU A 158 1.93 -8.30 15.56
CA GLU A 158 0.72 -7.68 15.01
C GLU A 158 0.40 -8.21 13.61
N ILE A 159 1.37 -8.34 12.72
CA ILE A 159 1.17 -8.91 11.38
C ILE A 159 0.66 -10.34 11.48
N ILE A 160 1.23 -11.15 12.37
CA ILE A 160 0.78 -12.53 12.64
C ILE A 160 -0.65 -12.54 13.18
N ARG A 161 -0.97 -11.65 14.13
CA ARG A 161 -2.32 -11.51 14.71
C ARG A 161 -3.38 -11.18 13.67
N LEU A 162 -3.00 -10.43 12.64
CA LEU A 162 -3.87 -9.99 11.56
C LEU A 162 -3.96 -11.01 10.39
N SER A 163 -3.22 -12.12 10.46
CA SER A 163 -3.29 -13.21 9.48
C SER A 163 -4.71 -13.79 9.42
N GLY A 164 -5.22 -13.98 8.22
CA GLY A 164 -6.59 -14.45 7.96
C GLY A 164 -7.68 -13.39 8.18
N LYS A 165 -7.32 -12.19 8.64
CA LYS A 165 -8.21 -11.03 8.78
C LYS A 165 -7.84 -9.95 7.76
N SER A 166 -6.83 -9.16 8.06
CA SER A 166 -6.33 -8.14 7.14
C SER A 166 -5.50 -8.75 6.02
N PHE A 167 -4.72 -9.77 6.33
CA PHE A 167 -3.69 -10.31 5.43
C PHE A 167 -3.95 -11.76 5.03
N ASP A 168 -3.58 -12.09 3.81
CA ASP A 168 -3.51 -13.46 3.31
C ASP A 168 -2.54 -14.28 4.19
N PRO A 169 -2.97 -15.40 4.81
CA PRO A 169 -2.10 -16.23 5.63
C PRO A 169 -0.85 -16.76 4.91
N LYS A 170 -0.94 -17.00 3.60
CA LYS A 170 0.21 -17.43 2.79
C LYS A 170 1.24 -16.31 2.65
N VAL A 171 0.76 -15.08 2.46
CA VAL A 171 1.62 -13.89 2.37
C VAL A 171 2.27 -13.59 3.72
N VAL A 172 1.54 -13.69 4.83
CA VAL A 172 2.10 -13.52 6.18
C VAL A 172 3.22 -14.52 6.43
N LYS A 173 3.00 -15.79 6.11
CA LYS A 173 4.04 -16.82 6.24
C LYS A 173 5.29 -16.48 5.43
N LEU A 174 5.11 -16.08 4.17
CA LEU A 174 6.20 -15.67 3.29
C LEU A 174 6.95 -14.46 3.84
N PHE A 175 6.22 -13.46 4.34
CA PHE A 175 6.77 -12.26 4.92
C PHE A 175 7.67 -12.58 6.13
N ILE A 176 7.17 -13.34 7.10
CA ILE A 176 7.96 -13.72 8.28
C ILE A 176 9.25 -14.48 7.89
N GLN A 177 9.18 -15.36 6.90
CA GLN A 177 10.36 -16.12 6.44
C GLN A 177 11.48 -15.26 5.84
N HIS A 178 11.20 -14.03 5.41
CA HIS A 178 12.15 -13.17 4.68
C HIS A 178 12.49 -11.86 5.38
N PHE A 179 11.76 -11.51 6.45
CA PHE A 179 11.96 -10.25 7.19
C PHE A 179 12.29 -10.47 8.69
N ASP A 180 12.16 -11.70 9.21
CA ASP A 180 12.53 -12.07 10.59
C ASP A 180 14.05 -12.27 10.74
#